data_d3a097da935252934784b7a80e0306b3
#
_entry.id   d3a097da935252934784b7a80e0306b3
#
_cell.length_a   1.000
_cell.length_b   1.000
_cell.length_c   1.000
_cell.angle_alpha   90.00
_cell.angle_beta   90.00
_cell.angle_gamma   90.00
#
_symmetry.space_group_name_H-M   'P 1'
#
loop_
_entity.id
_entity.type
_entity.pdbx_description
1 polymer ?
#
loop_
_entity_poly.entity_id
_entity_poly.type
_entity_poly.pdbx_seq_one_letter_code
_entity_poly.pdbx_strand_id
1 'polypeptide(L)'
;MKVRTLLCVCALLFSLTVAAQFQPERYPKREFRAAWIQAVNGQFRGIPTEKLKQTLISQLNSLQEAGINAIIFQVRPEADALYASQLEPWSRFLTGVQGQAPNPYWDPMEFMIEECHKRGMEFHAWINPYRVKTSLKNELAPGHVYNIHPEWFVTYGDQVYFDPALPESRRHICMVITDIVSRYDVDAIHMDDYFYPYPKQGVDFPDDASFARYGGGFSNKADWRRSNVNVLIKKIHETVRELKPWVKFGVSPFGIYRNQKSDPLGSKTNGLQNYDDLYADVLLWAREGWIDYNIPQIYWQIGHPVADYETLVKWWAKNTENRPLFIGQSVMNTVQNADPQTPSMNQLPRKMALQRAYQTIGGSCQWPASAVVENAGKYRDAL
;
A
#
# COMPACT_ATOMS: atom_id res chain seq x y z
N MET A 1 -25.50 39.83 -50.25
CA MET A 1 -25.83 39.55 -48.82
C MET A 1 -25.60 38.08 -48.35
N LYS A 2 -25.71 37.10 -49.22
CA LYS A 2 -25.58 35.65 -48.82
C LYS A 2 -24.16 35.14 -48.51
N VAL A 3 -23.11 35.71 -49.07
CA VAL A 3 -21.71 35.26 -48.88
C VAL A 3 -21.09 35.76 -47.56
N ARG A 4 -21.47 36.95 -47.11
CA ARG A 4 -20.96 37.52 -45.83
C ARG A 4 -21.52 36.81 -44.61
N THR A 5 -22.75 36.30 -44.66
CA THR A 5 -23.40 35.57 -43.59
C THR A 5 -22.79 34.18 -43.42
N LEU A 6 -22.39 33.53 -44.53
CA LEU A 6 -21.77 32.19 -44.48
C LEU A 6 -20.37 32.25 -43.89
N LEU A 7 -19.58 33.28 -44.16
CA LEU A 7 -18.24 33.48 -43.60
C LEU A 7 -18.28 33.75 -42.08
N CYS A 8 -19.29 34.46 -41.58
CA CYS A 8 -19.45 34.69 -40.14
C CYS A 8 -19.87 33.42 -39.36
N VAL A 9 -20.69 32.56 -39.96
CA VAL A 9 -21.10 31.30 -39.32
C VAL A 9 -19.95 30.31 -39.30
N CYS A 10 -19.14 30.23 -40.35
CA CYS A 10 -17.92 29.39 -40.34
C CYS A 10 -16.87 29.88 -39.37
N ALA A 11 -16.69 31.21 -39.21
CA ALA A 11 -15.77 31.77 -38.21
C ALA A 11 -16.24 31.55 -36.76
N LEU A 12 -17.55 31.55 -36.50
CA LEU A 12 -18.13 31.22 -35.19
C LEU A 12 -18.04 29.74 -34.86
N LEU A 13 -18.19 28.85 -35.85
CA LEU A 13 -17.99 27.41 -35.62
C LEU A 13 -16.53 27.04 -35.41
N PHE A 14 -15.59 27.73 -36.05
CA PHE A 14 -14.14 27.52 -35.81
C PHE A 14 -13.69 28.05 -34.45
N SER A 15 -14.28 29.14 -33.94
CA SER A 15 -13.97 29.64 -32.58
C SER A 15 -14.54 28.77 -31.47
N LEU A 16 -15.63 28.03 -31.70
CA LEU A 16 -16.19 27.09 -30.72
C LEU A 16 -15.38 25.78 -30.60
N THR A 17 -14.68 25.36 -31.66
CA THR A 17 -13.83 24.17 -31.61
C THR A 17 -12.46 24.43 -30.98
N VAL A 18 -11.96 25.67 -30.99
CA VAL A 18 -10.69 26.02 -30.32
C VAL A 18 -10.86 26.27 -28.82
N ALA A 19 -12.05 26.71 -28.38
CA ALA A 19 -12.32 26.91 -26.94
C ALA A 19 -12.50 25.61 -26.14
N ALA A 20 -12.69 24.49 -26.81
CA ALA A 20 -12.84 23.16 -26.13
C ALA A 20 -11.52 22.46 -25.80
N GLN A 21 -10.35 23.01 -26.19
CA GLN A 21 -9.05 22.39 -25.97
C GLN A 21 -8.19 23.00 -24.85
N PHE A 22 -8.63 24.08 -24.23
CA PHE A 22 -7.94 24.65 -23.08
C PHE A 22 -8.78 24.47 -21.82
N GLN A 23 -8.79 23.25 -21.28
CA GLN A 23 -9.06 23.11 -19.86
C GLN A 23 -7.75 23.44 -19.13
N PRO A 24 -7.70 24.50 -18.30
CA PRO A 24 -6.55 24.72 -17.47
C PRO A 24 -6.34 23.47 -16.60
N GLU A 25 -5.11 22.95 -16.55
CA GLU A 25 -4.75 21.86 -15.66
C GLU A 25 -5.24 22.21 -14.26
N ARG A 26 -6.27 21.51 -13.79
CA ARG A 26 -6.77 21.70 -12.44
C ARG A 26 -5.84 20.98 -11.48
N TYR A 27 -4.88 21.70 -10.93
CA TYR A 27 -4.13 21.22 -9.79
C TYR A 27 -5.07 21.13 -8.58
N PRO A 28 -5.19 19.97 -7.93
CA PRO A 28 -6.02 19.85 -6.75
C PRO A 28 -5.47 20.74 -5.64
N LYS A 29 -6.35 21.49 -4.95
CA LYS A 29 -5.96 22.34 -3.81
C LYS A 29 -5.41 21.52 -2.63
N ARG A 30 -5.79 20.25 -2.55
CA ARG A 30 -5.33 19.29 -1.55
C ARG A 30 -5.06 17.99 -2.29
N GLU A 31 -3.86 17.47 -2.17
CA GLU A 31 -3.42 16.24 -2.81
C GLU A 31 -2.67 15.39 -1.78
N PHE A 32 -3.07 14.14 -1.61
CA PHE A 32 -2.33 13.19 -0.80
C PHE A 32 -1.04 12.81 -1.54
N ARG A 33 0.08 13.12 -0.94
CA ARG A 33 1.41 12.81 -1.47
C ARG A 33 2.17 12.02 -0.45
N ALA A 34 2.17 10.72 -0.59
CA ALA A 34 2.82 9.83 0.36
C ALA A 34 4.06 9.15 -0.21
N ALA A 35 4.86 8.59 0.69
CA ALA A 35 5.95 7.71 0.34
C ALA A 35 6.05 6.55 1.32
N TRP A 36 6.36 5.33 0.80
CA TRP A 36 6.60 4.15 1.63
C TRP A 36 8.06 4.04 2.02
N ILE A 37 8.31 3.95 3.34
CA ILE A 37 9.61 3.61 3.92
C ILE A 37 9.52 2.19 4.48
N GLN A 38 10.12 1.22 3.77
CA GLN A 38 10.14 -0.18 4.20
C GLN A 38 11.27 -0.45 5.20
N ALA A 39 11.06 -1.41 6.10
CA ALA A 39 12.10 -1.95 6.98
C ALA A 39 12.76 -3.22 6.42
N VAL A 40 12.00 -4.04 5.70
CA VAL A 40 12.53 -5.22 4.99
C VAL A 40 13.63 -4.82 4.01
N ASN A 41 14.45 -5.77 3.59
CA ASN A 41 15.65 -5.56 2.76
C ASN A 41 16.85 -4.93 3.49
N GLY A 42 16.73 -4.73 4.82
CA GLY A 42 17.88 -4.43 5.68
C GLY A 42 18.41 -3.00 5.62
N GLN A 43 17.64 -2.04 5.09
CA GLN A 43 18.10 -0.65 4.99
C GLN A 43 18.40 0.02 6.34
N PHE A 44 17.86 -0.50 7.45
CA PHE A 44 18.14 0.00 8.81
C PHE A 44 19.05 -0.93 9.62
N ARG A 45 19.26 -2.14 9.12
CA ARG A 45 19.87 -3.24 9.84
C ARG A 45 21.27 -2.91 10.35
N GLY A 46 21.42 -2.91 11.67
CA GLY A 46 22.72 -2.74 12.33
C GLY A 46 23.33 -1.36 12.18
N ILE A 47 22.57 -0.35 11.75
CA ILE A 47 23.03 1.04 11.74
C ILE A 47 23.02 1.57 13.18
N PRO A 48 24.11 2.18 13.69
CA PRO A 48 24.14 2.78 15.01
C PRO A 48 22.98 3.78 15.20
N THR A 49 22.39 3.81 16.40
CA THR A 49 21.18 4.60 16.73
C THR A 49 21.27 6.04 16.24
N GLU A 50 22.31 6.78 16.59
CA GLU A 50 22.40 8.20 16.23
C GLU A 50 22.56 8.41 14.71
N LYS A 51 23.29 7.53 14.03
CA LYS A 51 23.40 7.58 12.58
C LYS A 51 22.07 7.26 11.91
N LEU A 52 21.31 6.29 12.43
CA LEU A 52 19.99 5.94 11.89
C LEU A 52 19.00 7.10 12.05
N LYS A 53 18.94 7.73 13.24
CA LYS A 53 18.12 8.91 13.47
C LYS A 53 18.44 10.04 12.50
N GLN A 54 19.72 10.35 12.32
CA GLN A 54 20.18 11.38 11.36
C GLN A 54 19.78 11.02 9.92
N THR A 55 19.91 9.74 9.54
CA THR A 55 19.50 9.26 8.21
C THR A 55 17.99 9.45 8.01
N LEU A 56 17.17 9.07 8.99
CA LEU A 56 15.70 9.23 8.92
C LEU A 56 15.30 10.71 8.85
N ILE A 57 15.92 11.59 9.64
CA ILE A 57 15.70 13.04 9.56
C ILE A 57 16.04 13.57 8.17
N SER A 58 17.19 13.18 7.61
CA SER A 58 17.62 13.60 6.28
C SER A 58 16.65 13.12 5.19
N GLN A 59 16.17 11.88 5.30
CA GLN A 59 15.14 11.35 4.40
C GLN A 59 13.84 12.15 4.48
N LEU A 60 13.35 12.44 5.70
CA LEU A 60 12.13 13.22 5.89
C LEU A 60 12.27 14.66 5.36
N ASN A 61 13.42 15.30 5.54
CA ASN A 61 13.67 16.63 4.97
C ASN A 61 13.61 16.60 3.43
N SER A 62 14.27 15.64 2.79
CA SER A 62 14.24 15.50 1.32
C SER A 62 12.83 15.17 0.80
N LEU A 63 12.06 14.38 1.55
CA LEU A 63 10.66 14.07 1.19
C LEU A 63 9.75 15.29 1.38
N GLN A 64 9.97 16.10 2.43
CA GLN A 64 9.25 17.36 2.63
C GLN A 64 9.51 18.36 1.50
N GLU A 65 10.77 18.50 1.08
CA GLU A 65 11.16 19.33 -0.07
C GLU A 65 10.48 18.86 -1.37
N ALA A 66 10.24 17.55 -1.53
CA ALA A 66 9.47 16.97 -2.63
C ALA A 66 7.95 17.19 -2.51
N GLY A 67 7.48 17.88 -1.46
CA GLY A 67 6.05 18.09 -1.21
C GLY A 67 5.31 16.85 -0.69
N ILE A 68 6.02 15.84 -0.19
CA ILE A 68 5.40 14.67 0.49
C ILE A 68 4.78 15.16 1.80
N ASN A 69 3.56 14.73 2.08
CA ASN A 69 2.77 15.12 3.26
C ASN A 69 2.26 13.93 4.09
N ALA A 70 2.65 12.70 3.71
CA ALA A 70 2.37 11.50 4.51
C ALA A 70 3.49 10.47 4.34
N ILE A 71 3.86 9.81 5.43
CA ILE A 71 4.85 8.74 5.45
C ILE A 71 4.18 7.44 5.85
N ILE A 72 4.30 6.42 5.02
CA ILE A 72 3.85 5.06 5.34
C ILE A 72 5.09 4.25 5.74
N PHE A 73 5.28 4.09 7.05
CA PHE A 73 6.49 3.49 7.63
C PHE A 73 6.22 2.07 8.11
N GLN A 74 7.02 1.10 7.63
CA GLN A 74 6.86 -0.30 8.00
C GLN A 74 7.33 -0.54 9.44
N VAL A 75 6.38 -0.73 10.34
CA VAL A 75 6.64 -0.93 11.78
C VAL A 75 6.56 -2.40 12.20
N ARG A 76 5.90 -3.27 11.40
CA ARG A 76 5.72 -4.69 11.71
C ARG A 76 5.94 -5.57 10.46
N PRO A 77 7.17 -6.02 10.19
CA PRO A 77 7.50 -6.78 8.97
C PRO A 77 7.30 -8.31 9.08
N GLU A 78 7.63 -8.96 10.22
CA GLU A 78 7.66 -10.43 10.39
C GLU A 78 7.10 -10.87 11.76
N ALA A 79 5.92 -10.39 12.16
CA ALA A 79 5.39 -10.57 13.52
C ALA A 79 6.43 -10.16 14.57
N ASP A 80 7.14 -9.10 14.30
CA ASP A 80 8.15 -8.43 15.10
C ASP A 80 8.04 -6.92 14.90
N ALA A 81 8.63 -6.12 15.76
CA ALA A 81 8.34 -4.70 15.87
C ALA A 81 9.56 -3.80 15.69
N LEU A 82 9.36 -2.67 14.98
CA LEU A 82 10.27 -1.51 14.99
C LEU A 82 9.78 -0.44 15.99
N TYR A 83 9.21 -0.88 17.10
CA TYR A 83 8.73 -0.05 18.20
C TYR A 83 8.78 -0.87 19.51
N ALA A 84 8.63 -0.24 20.65
CA ALA A 84 8.63 -0.89 21.96
C ALA A 84 7.33 -1.69 22.20
N SER A 85 7.10 -2.75 21.39
CA SER A 85 5.93 -3.62 21.51
C SER A 85 5.95 -4.42 22.81
N GLN A 86 4.79 -4.60 23.41
CA GLN A 86 4.58 -5.47 24.57
C GLN A 86 4.17 -6.90 24.15
N LEU A 87 3.95 -7.15 22.86
CA LEU A 87 3.40 -8.39 22.32
C LEU A 87 4.39 -9.16 21.44
N GLU A 88 5.26 -8.43 20.73
CA GLU A 88 6.14 -8.98 19.71
C GLU A 88 7.58 -8.53 19.94
N PRO A 89 8.60 -9.35 19.59
CA PRO A 89 9.99 -9.00 19.81
C PRO A 89 10.45 -7.85 18.90
N TRP A 90 11.54 -7.18 19.28
CA TRP A 90 12.23 -6.24 18.40
C TRP A 90 12.63 -6.90 17.08
N SER A 91 12.41 -6.19 15.99
CA SER A 91 12.70 -6.70 14.66
C SER A 91 14.21 -6.76 14.38
N ARG A 92 14.64 -7.86 13.76
CA ARG A 92 16.00 -8.02 13.23
C ARG A 92 16.34 -7.00 12.13
N PHE A 93 15.34 -6.41 11.48
CA PHE A 93 15.54 -5.38 10.47
C PHE A 93 15.99 -4.05 11.07
N LEU A 94 15.91 -3.89 12.39
CA LEU A 94 16.43 -2.74 13.12
C LEU A 94 17.88 -2.99 13.59
N THR A 95 18.06 -4.01 14.45
CA THR A 95 19.34 -4.25 15.14
C THR A 95 20.22 -5.29 14.48
N GLY A 96 19.67 -6.09 13.59
CA GLY A 96 20.32 -7.26 13.00
C GLY A 96 19.99 -8.58 13.73
N VAL A 97 19.50 -8.52 14.98
CA VAL A 97 19.14 -9.67 15.80
C VAL A 97 17.72 -9.47 16.32
N GLN A 98 16.83 -10.43 16.03
CA GLN A 98 15.45 -10.37 16.52
C GLN A 98 15.41 -10.53 18.06
N GLY A 99 14.59 -9.73 18.71
CA GLY A 99 14.46 -9.68 20.17
C GLY A 99 15.47 -8.74 20.87
N GLN A 100 16.47 -8.23 20.15
CA GLN A 100 17.44 -7.28 20.71
C GLN A 100 16.92 -5.86 20.54
N ALA A 101 16.73 -5.16 21.67
CA ALA A 101 16.44 -3.72 21.65
C ALA A 101 17.61 -2.90 21.10
N PRO A 102 17.35 -1.75 20.49
CA PRO A 102 18.42 -0.85 20.05
C PRO A 102 19.24 -0.32 21.24
N ASN A 103 20.53 -0.09 21.01
CA ASN A 103 21.45 0.45 22.02
C ASN A 103 22.30 1.58 21.39
N PRO A 104 22.22 2.83 21.88
CA PRO A 104 21.33 3.30 22.98
C PRO A 104 19.86 3.05 22.68
N TYR A 105 19.07 2.81 23.74
CA TYR A 105 17.64 2.56 23.63
C TYR A 105 16.88 3.76 23.07
N TRP A 106 15.98 3.51 22.12
CA TRP A 106 15.02 4.47 21.57
C TRP A 106 13.85 3.72 20.94
N ASP A 107 12.73 4.39 20.71
CA ASP A 107 11.60 3.85 20.00
C ASP A 107 11.53 4.45 18.58
N PRO A 108 11.82 3.67 17.51
CA PRO A 108 11.82 4.18 16.15
C PRO A 108 10.46 4.69 15.67
N MET A 109 9.35 4.07 16.10
CA MET A 109 8.03 4.50 15.68
C MET A 109 7.64 5.83 16.35
N GLU A 110 7.85 5.96 17.66
CA GLU A 110 7.63 7.21 18.39
C GLU A 110 8.44 8.36 17.78
N PHE A 111 9.73 8.12 17.57
CA PHE A 111 10.61 9.09 16.92
C PHE A 111 10.12 9.52 15.54
N MET A 112 9.70 8.56 14.70
CA MET A 112 9.22 8.86 13.35
C MET A 112 7.89 9.62 13.35
N ILE A 113 6.99 9.32 14.28
CA ILE A 113 5.74 10.07 14.48
C ILE A 113 6.07 11.53 14.80
N GLU A 114 6.91 11.77 15.81
CA GLU A 114 7.32 13.13 16.19
C GLU A 114 7.97 13.89 15.03
N GLU A 115 8.90 13.25 14.32
CA GLU A 115 9.62 13.89 13.21
C GLU A 115 8.70 14.14 11.99
N CYS A 116 7.70 13.28 11.74
CA CYS A 116 6.67 13.52 10.73
C CYS A 116 5.78 14.71 11.13
N HIS A 117 5.25 14.73 12.35
CA HIS A 117 4.36 15.78 12.84
C HIS A 117 5.06 17.15 12.91
N LYS A 118 6.33 17.23 13.31
CA LYS A 118 7.15 18.45 13.25
C LYS A 118 7.22 19.06 11.84
N ARG A 119 7.04 18.24 10.79
CA ARG A 119 7.06 18.65 9.38
C ARG A 119 5.67 18.82 8.76
N GLY A 120 4.61 18.64 9.56
CA GLY A 120 3.23 18.66 9.05
C GLY A 120 2.88 17.47 8.15
N MET A 121 3.56 16.33 8.34
CA MET A 121 3.31 15.07 7.64
C MET A 121 2.48 14.13 8.50
N GLU A 122 1.52 13.40 7.90
CA GLU A 122 0.86 12.26 8.53
C GLU A 122 1.84 11.08 8.66
N PHE A 123 1.71 10.32 9.75
CA PHE A 123 2.42 9.06 9.97
C PHE A 123 1.46 7.88 9.92
N HIS A 124 1.64 6.98 8.94
CA HIS A 124 0.86 5.76 8.78
C HIS A 124 1.69 4.54 9.19
N ALA A 125 1.25 3.83 10.23
CA ALA A 125 1.93 2.63 10.71
C ALA A 125 1.62 1.45 9.78
N TRP A 126 2.60 1.06 8.95
CA TRP A 126 2.45 -0.07 8.04
C TRP A 126 2.80 -1.38 8.71
N ILE A 127 1.85 -2.28 8.72
CA ILE A 127 1.98 -3.63 9.22
C ILE A 127 1.78 -4.66 8.10
N ASN A 128 2.53 -5.75 8.14
CA ASN A 128 2.18 -6.97 7.42
C ASN A 128 1.41 -7.90 8.38
N PRO A 129 0.15 -8.26 8.10
CA PRO A 129 -0.66 -8.97 9.09
C PRO A 129 -0.24 -10.43 9.29
N TYR A 130 0.15 -11.13 8.23
CA TYR A 130 0.27 -12.58 8.27
C TYR A 130 1.69 -13.12 8.19
N ARG A 131 2.65 -12.36 7.65
CA ARG A 131 4.02 -12.86 7.48
C ARG A 131 4.76 -12.98 8.80
N VAL A 132 5.46 -14.12 8.97
CA VAL A 132 6.22 -14.46 10.18
C VAL A 132 7.69 -14.71 9.87
N LYS A 133 7.98 -15.41 8.78
CA LYS A 133 9.34 -15.61 8.27
C LYS A 133 9.38 -15.38 6.77
N THR A 134 10.30 -14.57 6.31
CA THR A 134 10.63 -14.43 4.88
C THR A 134 11.52 -15.57 4.38
N SER A 135 12.13 -16.34 5.27
CA SER A 135 12.88 -17.56 4.97
C SER A 135 12.87 -18.50 6.18
N LEU A 136 12.75 -19.81 5.94
CA LEU A 136 12.86 -20.84 6.99
C LEU A 136 14.20 -20.81 7.72
N LYS A 137 15.25 -20.28 7.07
CA LYS A 137 16.59 -20.13 7.66
C LYS A 137 16.67 -19.02 8.72
N ASN A 138 15.68 -18.16 8.81
CA ASN A 138 15.67 -17.09 9.80
C ASN A 138 15.40 -17.66 11.19
N GLU A 139 16.31 -17.41 12.12
CA GLU A 139 16.10 -17.70 13.53
C GLU A 139 15.13 -16.68 14.13
N LEU A 140 14.25 -17.15 15.01
CA LEU A 140 13.30 -16.32 15.73
C LEU A 140 13.71 -16.22 17.19
N ALA A 141 13.48 -15.05 17.79
CA ALA A 141 13.69 -14.84 19.21
C ALA A 141 12.86 -15.84 20.05
N PRO A 142 13.34 -16.31 21.22
CA PRO A 142 12.60 -17.27 22.05
C PRO A 142 11.17 -16.83 22.38
N GLY A 143 10.94 -15.53 22.61
CA GLY A 143 9.62 -14.97 22.91
C GLY A 143 8.77 -14.67 21.67
N HIS A 144 9.20 -15.05 20.47
CA HIS A 144 8.38 -14.86 19.28
C HIS A 144 7.13 -15.74 19.31
N VAL A 145 5.99 -15.20 18.92
CA VAL A 145 4.68 -15.89 18.95
C VAL A 145 4.69 -17.26 18.25
N TYR A 146 5.49 -17.43 17.20
CA TYR A 146 5.66 -18.70 16.51
C TYR A 146 6.25 -19.79 17.43
N ASN A 147 7.17 -19.44 18.31
CA ASN A 147 7.77 -20.39 19.25
C ASN A 147 6.84 -20.75 20.42
N ILE A 148 5.88 -19.86 20.70
CA ILE A 148 4.90 -20.03 21.79
C ILE A 148 3.66 -20.81 21.30
N HIS A 149 3.21 -20.51 20.08
CA HIS A 149 1.99 -21.03 19.46
C HIS A 149 2.24 -21.52 18.04
N PRO A 150 3.08 -22.54 17.81
CA PRO A 150 3.39 -23.02 16.47
C PRO A 150 2.17 -23.49 15.67
N GLU A 151 1.10 -23.92 16.36
CA GLU A 151 -0.16 -24.36 15.78
C GLU A 151 -0.97 -23.24 15.09
N TRP A 152 -0.58 -21.97 15.25
CA TRP A 152 -1.25 -20.84 14.58
C TRP A 152 -0.71 -20.57 13.18
N PHE A 153 0.28 -21.31 12.73
CA PHE A 153 1.06 -20.98 11.55
C PHE A 153 1.08 -22.10 10.53
N VAL A 154 1.28 -21.68 9.27
CA VAL A 154 1.48 -22.59 8.15
C VAL A 154 2.79 -22.25 7.44
N THR A 155 3.47 -23.28 6.94
CA THR A 155 4.64 -23.14 6.09
C THR A 155 4.21 -23.22 4.63
N TYR A 156 4.53 -22.19 3.85
CA TYR A 156 4.24 -22.13 2.44
C TYR A 156 5.52 -21.86 1.64
N GLY A 157 6.03 -22.90 0.99
CA GLY A 157 7.35 -22.90 0.38
C GLY A 157 8.46 -22.72 1.41
N ASP A 158 9.23 -21.66 1.29
CA ASP A 158 10.33 -21.29 2.19
C ASP A 158 9.97 -20.23 3.26
N GLN A 159 8.69 -19.94 3.41
CA GLN A 159 8.18 -18.86 4.27
C GLN A 159 7.16 -19.39 5.27
N VAL A 160 6.93 -18.65 6.35
CA VAL A 160 5.94 -18.96 7.38
C VAL A 160 4.95 -17.81 7.51
N TYR A 161 3.67 -18.17 7.63
CA TYR A 161 2.55 -17.23 7.76
C TYR A 161 1.63 -17.64 8.91
N PHE A 162 0.96 -16.68 9.53
CA PHE A 162 -0.23 -16.99 10.30
C PHE A 162 -1.25 -17.66 9.39
N ASP A 163 -1.97 -18.62 9.92
CA ASP A 163 -3.16 -19.17 9.25
C ASP A 163 -4.30 -18.14 9.34
N PRO A 164 -4.76 -17.56 8.22
CA PRO A 164 -5.80 -16.52 8.25
C PRO A 164 -7.17 -17.03 8.76
N ALA A 165 -7.36 -18.34 8.74
CA ALA A 165 -8.62 -18.96 9.17
C ALA A 165 -8.77 -19.02 10.69
N LEU A 166 -7.65 -18.98 11.44
CA LEU A 166 -7.69 -19.17 12.88
C LEU A 166 -8.19 -17.93 13.61
N PRO A 167 -9.18 -18.07 14.51
CA PRO A 167 -9.61 -16.97 15.39
C PRO A 167 -8.47 -16.39 16.24
N GLU A 168 -7.52 -17.24 16.65
CA GLU A 168 -6.33 -16.89 17.44
C GLU A 168 -5.41 -15.95 16.65
N SER A 169 -5.12 -16.27 15.38
CA SER A 169 -4.34 -15.42 14.49
C SER A 169 -4.97 -14.02 14.37
N ARG A 170 -6.27 -13.96 14.10
CA ARG A 170 -7.00 -12.69 14.00
C ARG A 170 -7.00 -11.91 15.31
N ARG A 171 -7.17 -12.59 16.44
CA ARG A 171 -7.13 -11.94 17.77
C ARG A 171 -5.76 -11.34 18.03
N HIS A 172 -4.68 -12.10 17.78
CA HIS A 172 -3.31 -11.61 17.97
C HIS A 172 -3.04 -10.36 17.13
N ILE A 173 -3.42 -10.36 15.84
CA ILE A 173 -3.26 -9.19 14.96
C ILE A 173 -4.06 -7.99 15.48
N CYS A 174 -5.29 -8.18 15.94
CA CYS A 174 -6.09 -7.10 16.55
C CYS A 174 -5.45 -6.58 17.85
N MET A 175 -4.83 -7.44 18.67
CA MET A 175 -4.10 -7.02 19.87
C MET A 175 -2.88 -6.14 19.50
N VAL A 176 -2.16 -6.47 18.42
CA VAL A 176 -1.07 -5.63 17.90
C VAL A 176 -1.60 -4.27 17.46
N ILE A 177 -2.73 -4.23 16.74
CA ILE A 177 -3.38 -2.96 16.36
C ILE A 177 -3.78 -2.15 17.60
N THR A 178 -4.34 -2.82 18.62
CA THR A 178 -4.70 -2.20 19.89
C THR A 178 -3.46 -1.59 20.57
N ASP A 179 -2.35 -2.31 20.63
CA ASP A 179 -1.09 -1.83 21.22
C ASP A 179 -0.61 -0.57 20.49
N ILE A 180 -0.58 -0.57 19.16
CA ILE A 180 -0.14 0.58 18.36
C ILE A 180 -1.09 1.78 18.57
N VAL A 181 -2.38 1.60 18.32
CA VAL A 181 -3.34 2.72 18.31
C VAL A 181 -3.52 3.32 19.70
N SER A 182 -3.51 2.49 20.76
CA SER A 182 -3.69 3.01 22.13
C SER A 182 -2.51 3.83 22.60
N ARG A 183 -1.27 3.43 22.25
CA ARG A 183 -0.05 4.00 22.84
C ARG A 183 0.59 5.09 22.00
N TYR A 184 0.38 5.09 20.70
CA TYR A 184 1.06 5.99 19.78
C TYR A 184 0.07 6.95 19.09
N ASP A 185 0.56 8.12 18.71
CA ASP A 185 -0.21 9.14 18.00
C ASP A 185 -0.09 8.96 16.48
N VAL A 186 -0.50 7.76 16.01
CA VAL A 186 -0.53 7.44 14.58
C VAL A 186 -1.72 8.08 13.89
N ASP A 187 -1.56 8.56 12.66
CA ASP A 187 -2.65 9.09 11.84
C ASP A 187 -3.43 7.98 11.14
N ALA A 188 -2.75 6.85 10.86
CA ALA A 188 -3.37 5.69 10.25
C ALA A 188 -2.66 4.37 10.58
N ILE A 189 -3.43 3.28 10.50
CA ILE A 189 -2.94 1.92 10.29
C ILE A 189 -2.99 1.62 8.81
N HIS A 190 -1.94 1.02 8.26
CA HIS A 190 -1.82 0.68 6.86
C HIS A 190 -1.41 -0.78 6.67
N MET A 191 -2.05 -1.48 5.72
CA MET A 191 -1.67 -2.83 5.30
C MET A 191 -1.28 -2.85 3.83
N ASP A 192 -0.30 -3.68 3.50
CA ASP A 192 0.13 -3.95 2.11
C ASP A 192 -0.79 -4.96 1.39
N ASP A 193 -0.29 -5.60 0.35
CA ASP A 193 -1.02 -6.54 -0.50
C ASP A 193 -0.82 -8.02 -0.11
N TYR A 194 -0.13 -8.30 0.99
CA TYR A 194 0.12 -9.67 1.45
C TYR A 194 -1.01 -10.18 2.36
N PHE A 195 -2.20 -10.40 1.79
CA PHE A 195 -3.33 -11.03 2.47
C PHE A 195 -3.10 -12.55 2.52
N TYR A 196 -3.46 -13.33 1.50
CA TYR A 196 -2.79 -14.61 1.28
C TYR A 196 -1.48 -14.35 0.51
N PRO A 197 -0.45 -15.22 0.67
CA PRO A 197 0.80 -15.02 -0.05
C PRO A 197 0.62 -15.19 -1.57
N TYR A 198 1.53 -14.60 -2.33
CA TYR A 198 1.55 -14.77 -3.77
C TYR A 198 1.62 -16.24 -4.13
N PRO A 199 0.79 -16.72 -5.08
CA PRO A 199 0.72 -18.12 -5.44
C PRO A 199 2.07 -18.61 -5.96
N LYS A 200 2.46 -19.81 -5.52
CA LYS A 200 3.62 -20.54 -6.02
C LYS A 200 3.14 -21.60 -7.02
N GLN A 201 3.82 -21.70 -8.16
CA GLN A 201 3.41 -22.64 -9.23
C GLN A 201 3.34 -24.07 -8.68
N GLY A 202 2.18 -24.71 -8.85
CA GLY A 202 1.95 -26.10 -8.45
C GLY A 202 1.85 -26.36 -6.95
N VAL A 203 1.80 -25.31 -6.12
CA VAL A 203 1.69 -25.44 -4.66
C VAL A 203 0.51 -24.63 -4.17
N ASP A 204 -0.52 -25.29 -3.61
CA ASP A 204 -1.61 -24.58 -2.93
C ASP A 204 -1.17 -24.16 -1.53
N PHE A 205 -1.82 -23.13 -0.99
CA PHE A 205 -1.61 -22.73 0.41
C PHE A 205 -2.13 -23.84 1.33
N PRO A 206 -1.36 -24.30 2.34
CA PRO A 206 -1.63 -25.51 3.07
C PRO A 206 -2.64 -25.30 4.22
N ASP A 207 -3.86 -24.89 3.90
CA ASP A 207 -4.94 -24.62 4.85
C ASP A 207 -6.08 -25.64 4.80
N ASP A 208 -5.83 -26.87 4.27
CA ASP A 208 -6.85 -27.93 4.16
C ASP A 208 -7.43 -28.35 5.50
N ALA A 209 -6.59 -28.48 6.53
CA ALA A 209 -7.04 -28.81 7.88
C ALA A 209 -7.95 -27.72 8.47
N SER A 210 -7.62 -26.46 8.24
CA SER A 210 -8.42 -25.31 8.67
C SER A 210 -9.70 -25.20 7.86
N PHE A 211 -9.68 -25.50 6.56
CA PHE A 211 -10.89 -25.56 5.75
C PHE A 211 -11.83 -26.67 6.21
N ALA A 212 -11.31 -27.87 6.50
CA ALA A 212 -12.10 -28.95 7.03
C ALA A 212 -12.80 -28.59 8.35
N ARG A 213 -12.11 -27.81 9.19
CA ARG A 213 -12.62 -27.39 10.51
C ARG A 213 -13.56 -26.19 10.47
N TYR A 214 -13.27 -25.19 9.65
CA TYR A 214 -13.93 -23.88 9.66
C TYR A 214 -14.62 -23.52 8.35
N GLY A 215 -14.51 -24.35 7.30
CA GLY A 215 -15.10 -24.11 5.99
C GLY A 215 -16.57 -24.49 5.85
N GLY A 216 -17.23 -24.91 6.94
CA GLY A 216 -18.64 -25.27 6.92
C GLY A 216 -19.50 -24.10 6.42
N GLY A 217 -20.38 -24.37 5.43
CA GLY A 217 -21.20 -23.37 4.78
C GLY A 217 -20.62 -22.75 3.50
N PHE A 218 -19.37 -23.05 3.15
CA PHE A 218 -18.75 -22.61 1.89
C PHE A 218 -18.71 -23.75 0.87
N SER A 219 -19.16 -23.47 -0.35
CA SER A 219 -19.13 -24.44 -1.46
C SER A 219 -17.73 -24.61 -2.08
N ASN A 220 -16.84 -23.64 -1.86
CA ASN A 220 -15.47 -23.69 -2.36
C ASN A 220 -14.49 -22.97 -1.41
N LYS A 221 -13.22 -23.37 -1.49
CA LYS A 221 -12.14 -22.90 -0.63
C LYS A 221 -11.78 -21.41 -0.91
N ALA A 222 -11.96 -20.93 -2.14
CA ALA A 222 -11.63 -19.55 -2.49
C ALA A 222 -12.55 -18.54 -1.79
N ASP A 223 -13.86 -18.81 -1.76
CA ASP A 223 -14.82 -17.96 -1.04
C ASP A 223 -14.57 -17.96 0.47
N TRP A 224 -14.23 -19.13 1.00
CA TRP A 224 -13.85 -19.24 2.41
C TRP A 224 -12.56 -18.47 2.73
N ARG A 225 -11.54 -18.53 1.90
CA ARG A 225 -10.30 -17.75 2.07
C ARG A 225 -10.59 -16.25 2.06
N ARG A 226 -11.41 -15.76 1.12
CA ARG A 226 -11.87 -14.36 1.10
C ARG A 226 -12.61 -13.97 2.36
N SER A 227 -13.50 -14.85 2.83
CA SER A 227 -14.23 -14.62 4.08
C SER A 227 -13.28 -14.46 5.28
N ASN A 228 -12.22 -15.26 5.38
CA ASN A 228 -11.22 -15.14 6.45
C ASN A 228 -10.52 -13.79 6.46
N VAL A 229 -10.13 -13.29 5.29
CA VAL A 229 -9.52 -11.96 5.14
C VAL A 229 -10.54 -10.86 5.46
N ASN A 230 -11.77 -10.97 4.94
CA ASN A 230 -12.85 -10.01 5.20
C ASN A 230 -13.14 -9.87 6.70
N VAL A 231 -13.15 -10.99 7.44
CA VAL A 231 -13.34 -10.96 8.90
C VAL A 231 -12.21 -10.22 9.60
N LEU A 232 -10.96 -10.40 9.19
CA LEU A 232 -9.83 -9.66 9.78
C LEU A 232 -9.96 -8.15 9.49
N ILE A 233 -10.19 -7.77 8.23
CA ILE A 233 -10.31 -6.35 7.84
C ILE A 233 -11.41 -5.65 8.62
N LYS A 234 -12.60 -6.28 8.71
CA LYS A 234 -13.71 -5.76 9.51
C LYS A 234 -13.33 -5.60 10.98
N LYS A 235 -12.68 -6.61 11.58
CA LYS A 235 -12.25 -6.55 13.00
C LYS A 235 -11.21 -5.46 13.25
N ILE A 236 -10.28 -5.25 12.34
CA ILE A 236 -9.31 -4.14 12.45
C ILE A 236 -10.04 -2.80 12.41
N HIS A 237 -10.95 -2.62 11.46
CA HIS A 237 -11.79 -1.42 11.39
C HIS A 237 -12.52 -1.15 12.71
N GLU A 238 -13.23 -2.17 13.24
CA GLU A 238 -13.94 -2.07 14.51
C GLU A 238 -12.98 -1.69 15.65
N THR A 239 -11.84 -2.38 15.77
CA THR A 239 -10.83 -2.10 16.80
C THR A 239 -10.31 -0.66 16.74
N VAL A 240 -9.96 -0.17 15.54
CA VAL A 240 -9.48 1.20 15.37
C VAL A 240 -10.57 2.22 15.74
N ARG A 241 -11.81 2.00 15.31
CA ARG A 241 -12.94 2.90 15.60
C ARG A 241 -13.30 2.97 17.08
N GLU A 242 -13.22 1.85 17.78
CA GLU A 242 -13.47 1.79 19.23
C GLU A 242 -12.40 2.55 20.03
N LEU A 243 -11.15 2.47 19.60
CA LEU A 243 -10.03 3.09 20.32
C LEU A 243 -9.85 4.58 20.01
N LYS A 244 -9.72 4.91 18.72
CA LYS A 244 -9.49 6.26 18.21
C LYS A 244 -10.21 6.46 16.88
N PRO A 245 -11.47 6.93 16.86
CA PRO A 245 -12.29 7.01 15.64
C PRO A 245 -11.72 7.97 14.56
N TRP A 246 -10.77 8.82 14.90
CA TRP A 246 -10.07 9.70 13.96
C TRP A 246 -8.87 9.04 13.28
N VAL A 247 -8.33 7.94 13.80
CA VAL A 247 -7.26 7.17 13.15
C VAL A 247 -7.82 6.45 11.94
N LYS A 248 -7.19 6.62 10.79
CA LYS A 248 -7.61 6.00 9.53
C LYS A 248 -7.12 4.55 9.46
N PHE A 249 -7.84 3.73 8.70
CA PHE A 249 -7.38 2.41 8.31
C PHE A 249 -7.39 2.29 6.79
N GLY A 250 -6.23 2.07 6.18
CA GLY A 250 -6.07 1.96 4.73
C GLY A 250 -5.30 0.73 4.28
N VAL A 251 -5.45 0.42 3.00
CA VAL A 251 -4.78 -0.71 2.37
C VAL A 251 -4.10 -0.31 1.06
N SER A 252 -3.00 -0.97 0.73
CA SER A 252 -2.37 -0.86 -0.59
C SER A 252 -2.36 -2.24 -1.28
N PRO A 253 -3.48 -2.62 -1.91
CA PRO A 253 -3.62 -3.91 -2.57
C PRO A 253 -2.79 -3.98 -3.86
N PHE A 254 -2.61 -5.17 -4.38
CA PHE A 254 -2.05 -5.38 -5.72
C PHE A 254 -2.80 -4.56 -6.79
N GLY A 255 -2.11 -4.08 -7.82
CA GLY A 255 -2.67 -3.13 -8.79
C GLY A 255 -3.84 -3.64 -9.64
N ILE A 256 -4.03 -4.95 -9.76
CA ILE A 256 -5.14 -5.56 -10.51
C ILE A 256 -6.14 -6.17 -9.52
N TYR A 257 -7.39 -5.67 -9.51
CA TYR A 257 -8.46 -6.28 -8.72
C TYR A 257 -8.87 -7.63 -9.33
N ARG A 258 -9.37 -7.60 -10.57
CA ARG A 258 -9.66 -8.78 -11.41
C ARG A 258 -9.38 -8.48 -12.87
N ASN A 259 -8.95 -9.49 -13.63
CA ASN A 259 -8.83 -9.40 -15.07
C ASN A 259 -10.20 -9.52 -15.75
N GLN A 260 -10.37 -8.90 -16.89
CA GLN A 260 -11.63 -9.00 -17.66
C GLN A 260 -11.97 -10.44 -18.09
N LYS A 261 -10.97 -11.33 -18.19
CA LYS A 261 -11.18 -12.77 -18.42
C LYS A 261 -11.84 -13.48 -17.24
N SER A 262 -11.54 -13.06 -16.01
CA SER A 262 -12.07 -13.64 -14.78
C SER A 262 -13.44 -13.05 -14.42
N ASP A 263 -13.65 -11.78 -14.75
CA ASP A 263 -14.88 -11.04 -14.48
C ASP A 263 -15.10 -9.98 -15.58
N PRO A 264 -16.27 -9.94 -16.26
CA PRO A 264 -16.57 -8.94 -17.29
C PRO A 264 -16.40 -7.48 -16.82
N LEU A 265 -16.55 -7.22 -15.50
CA LEU A 265 -16.33 -5.90 -14.88
C LEU A 265 -14.86 -5.65 -14.50
N GLY A 266 -13.99 -6.63 -14.69
CA GLY A 266 -12.56 -6.52 -14.43
C GLY A 266 -11.84 -5.60 -15.40
N SER A 267 -10.60 -5.26 -15.09
CA SER A 267 -9.75 -4.45 -15.97
C SER A 267 -9.24 -5.26 -17.18
N LYS A 268 -8.95 -4.55 -18.29
CA LYS A 268 -8.33 -5.15 -19.49
C LYS A 268 -6.85 -5.47 -19.22
N THR A 269 -6.61 -6.44 -18.36
CA THR A 269 -5.30 -6.87 -17.89
C THR A 269 -5.17 -8.40 -17.97
N ASN A 270 -3.95 -8.90 -17.76
CA ASN A 270 -3.67 -10.34 -17.70
C ASN A 270 -2.51 -10.56 -16.70
N GLY A 271 -2.81 -10.52 -15.41
CA GLY A 271 -1.82 -10.68 -14.34
C GLY A 271 -2.44 -11.25 -13.08
N LEU A 272 -1.66 -11.31 -12.01
CA LEU A 272 -2.12 -11.69 -10.67
C LEU A 272 -3.27 -10.77 -10.22
N GLN A 273 -4.22 -11.30 -9.47
CA GLN A 273 -5.46 -10.64 -9.11
C GLN A 273 -5.65 -10.62 -7.59
N ASN A 274 -6.14 -9.48 -7.06
CA ASN A 274 -6.48 -9.41 -5.63
C ASN A 274 -7.54 -10.44 -5.24
N TYR A 275 -8.66 -10.44 -5.97
CA TYR A 275 -9.84 -11.23 -5.61
C TYR A 275 -9.62 -12.73 -5.77
N ASP A 276 -9.05 -13.15 -6.91
CA ASP A 276 -8.96 -14.56 -7.26
C ASP A 276 -7.68 -15.23 -6.71
N ASP A 277 -6.55 -14.51 -6.66
CA ASP A 277 -5.24 -15.08 -6.33
C ASP A 277 -4.79 -14.76 -4.90
N LEU A 278 -5.12 -13.57 -4.39
CA LEU A 278 -4.76 -13.11 -3.04
C LEU A 278 -5.93 -13.15 -2.06
N TYR A 279 -7.11 -13.55 -2.53
CA TYR A 279 -8.35 -13.66 -1.76
C TYR A 279 -8.73 -12.37 -1.04
N ALA A 280 -8.47 -11.22 -1.68
CA ALA A 280 -8.66 -9.88 -1.16
C ALA A 280 -9.82 -9.18 -1.90
N ASP A 281 -10.99 -9.08 -1.25
CA ASP A 281 -12.16 -8.40 -1.80
C ASP A 281 -12.17 -6.91 -1.42
N VAL A 282 -11.23 -6.17 -2.00
CA VAL A 282 -10.97 -4.76 -1.68
C VAL A 282 -12.18 -3.87 -1.97
N LEU A 283 -12.97 -4.19 -3.00
CA LEU A 283 -14.18 -3.43 -3.33
C LEU A 283 -15.28 -3.64 -2.26
N LEU A 284 -15.42 -4.86 -1.73
CA LEU A 284 -16.30 -5.10 -0.59
C LEU A 284 -15.88 -4.25 0.61
N TRP A 285 -14.58 -4.24 0.95
CA TRP A 285 -14.10 -3.48 2.11
C TRP A 285 -14.35 -1.98 1.97
N ALA A 286 -14.19 -1.46 0.76
CA ALA A 286 -14.49 -0.06 0.46
C ALA A 286 -15.99 0.23 0.56
N ARG A 287 -16.84 -0.60 -0.04
CA ARG A 287 -18.31 -0.47 -0.04
C ARG A 287 -18.89 -0.54 1.36
N GLU A 288 -18.45 -1.51 2.16
CA GLU A 288 -18.89 -1.68 3.55
C GLU A 288 -18.29 -0.64 4.52
N GLY A 289 -17.36 0.18 4.05
CA GLY A 289 -16.71 1.21 4.85
C GLY A 289 -15.70 0.69 5.86
N TRP A 290 -15.17 -0.53 5.66
CA TRP A 290 -14.16 -1.11 6.54
C TRP A 290 -12.76 -0.55 6.32
N ILE A 291 -12.53 0.15 5.22
CA ILE A 291 -11.31 0.90 4.96
C ILE A 291 -11.63 2.38 4.72
N ASP A 292 -10.74 3.27 5.14
CA ASP A 292 -10.87 4.71 4.97
C ASP A 292 -10.24 5.20 3.67
N TYR A 293 -9.25 4.48 3.14
CA TYR A 293 -8.62 4.79 1.87
C TYR A 293 -8.00 3.55 1.21
N ASN A 294 -7.81 3.64 -0.09
CA ASN A 294 -7.24 2.58 -0.92
C ASN A 294 -6.08 3.12 -1.76
N ILE A 295 -4.95 2.39 -1.79
CA ILE A 295 -3.75 2.75 -2.57
C ILE A 295 -3.33 1.56 -3.45
N PRO A 296 -4.05 1.21 -4.53
CA PRO A 296 -3.64 0.10 -5.40
C PRO A 296 -2.23 0.35 -5.97
N GLN A 297 -1.39 -0.68 -5.92
CA GLN A 297 0.02 -0.65 -6.35
C GLN A 297 0.11 -0.77 -7.88
N ILE A 298 -0.10 0.34 -8.60
CA ILE A 298 -0.02 0.39 -10.07
C ILE A 298 1.43 0.67 -10.49
N TYR A 299 2.30 -0.32 -10.34
CA TYR A 299 3.74 -0.15 -10.49
C TYR A 299 4.25 -0.23 -11.94
N TRP A 300 3.41 -0.62 -12.89
CA TRP A 300 3.79 -0.77 -14.29
C TRP A 300 3.93 0.56 -15.03
N GLN A 301 4.56 0.53 -16.20
CA GLN A 301 4.66 1.66 -17.10
C GLN A 301 3.37 1.85 -17.92
N ILE A 302 3.20 3.05 -18.45
CA ILE A 302 2.21 3.32 -19.50
C ILE A 302 2.62 2.51 -20.73
N GLY A 303 1.66 1.81 -21.35
CA GLY A 303 1.89 0.92 -22.49
C GLY A 303 2.38 -0.48 -22.10
N HIS A 304 2.34 -0.87 -20.81
CA HIS A 304 2.68 -2.24 -20.43
C HIS A 304 1.70 -3.26 -21.03
N PRO A 305 2.17 -4.34 -21.73
CA PRO A 305 1.30 -5.17 -22.58
C PRO A 305 0.20 -5.94 -21.81
N VAL A 306 0.42 -6.25 -20.53
CA VAL A 306 -0.52 -7.06 -19.73
C VAL A 306 -1.10 -6.33 -18.52
N ALA A 307 -0.57 -5.18 -18.15
CA ALA A 307 -0.99 -4.38 -16.99
C ALA A 307 -0.71 -2.89 -17.22
N ASP A 308 -1.29 -2.34 -18.31
CA ASP A 308 -1.07 -0.95 -18.68
C ASP A 308 -1.53 0.01 -17.58
N TYR A 309 -0.66 0.94 -17.21
CA TYR A 309 -0.90 1.93 -16.16
C TYR A 309 -2.15 2.76 -16.39
N GLU A 310 -2.35 3.28 -17.61
CA GLU A 310 -3.51 4.11 -17.94
C GLU A 310 -4.82 3.31 -17.82
N THR A 311 -4.82 2.07 -18.28
CA THR A 311 -5.95 1.15 -18.16
C THR A 311 -6.33 0.93 -16.68
N LEU A 312 -5.34 0.70 -15.83
CA LEU A 312 -5.57 0.46 -14.40
C LEU A 312 -6.03 1.72 -13.67
N VAL A 313 -5.41 2.88 -13.92
CA VAL A 313 -5.84 4.17 -13.34
C VAL A 313 -7.31 4.46 -13.70
N LYS A 314 -7.70 4.30 -14.97
CA LYS A 314 -9.07 4.46 -15.42
C LYS A 314 -10.04 3.50 -14.73
N TRP A 315 -9.63 2.25 -14.55
CA TRP A 315 -10.46 1.24 -13.91
C TRP A 315 -10.68 1.57 -12.43
N TRP A 316 -9.61 1.85 -11.69
CA TRP A 316 -9.70 2.19 -10.26
C TRP A 316 -10.48 3.48 -10.02
N ALA A 317 -10.30 4.50 -10.87
CA ALA A 317 -11.04 5.76 -10.76
C ALA A 317 -12.57 5.59 -10.86
N LYS A 318 -13.03 4.55 -11.55
CA LYS A 318 -14.46 4.21 -11.69
C LYS A 318 -14.98 3.30 -10.58
N ASN A 319 -14.09 2.62 -9.85
CA ASN A 319 -14.44 1.58 -8.88
C ASN A 319 -13.93 1.94 -7.47
N THR A 320 -14.17 3.18 -7.04
CA THR A 320 -13.71 3.66 -5.71
C THR A 320 -14.62 3.23 -4.57
N GLU A 321 -15.85 2.82 -4.88
CA GLU A 321 -16.91 2.53 -3.88
C GLU A 321 -17.06 3.69 -2.85
N ASN A 322 -16.94 4.94 -3.34
CA ASN A 322 -17.01 6.17 -2.55
C ASN A 322 -15.96 6.29 -1.44
N ARG A 323 -14.82 5.61 -1.57
CA ARG A 323 -13.67 5.77 -0.67
C ARG A 323 -12.54 6.55 -1.33
N PRO A 324 -11.77 7.33 -0.56
CA PRO A 324 -10.55 7.97 -1.04
C PRO A 324 -9.64 6.97 -1.75
N LEU A 325 -9.28 7.30 -2.98
CA LEU A 325 -8.38 6.53 -3.83
C LEU A 325 -7.09 7.32 -4.06
N PHE A 326 -5.96 6.69 -3.79
CA PHE A 326 -4.65 7.21 -4.12
C PHE A 326 -3.92 6.18 -4.98
N ILE A 327 -3.02 6.62 -5.86
CA ILE A 327 -2.33 5.69 -6.77
C ILE A 327 -0.95 5.34 -6.23
N GLY A 328 -0.72 4.06 -5.95
CA GLY A 328 0.60 3.52 -5.65
C GLY A 328 1.45 3.48 -6.90
N GLN A 329 2.65 4.10 -6.86
CA GLN A 329 3.46 4.35 -8.02
C GLN A 329 4.91 3.92 -7.80
N SER A 330 5.47 3.13 -8.73
CA SER A 330 6.90 2.80 -8.71
C SER A 330 7.71 3.94 -9.29
N VAL A 331 8.59 4.53 -8.47
CA VAL A 331 9.54 5.55 -8.90
C VAL A 331 10.44 5.00 -10.00
N MET A 332 11.07 3.84 -9.75
CA MET A 332 12.04 3.27 -10.68
C MET A 332 11.42 2.91 -12.04
N ASN A 333 10.26 2.23 -12.05
CA ASN A 333 9.56 1.94 -13.31
C ASN A 333 9.12 3.21 -14.05
N THR A 334 8.83 4.28 -13.33
CA THR A 334 8.43 5.55 -13.94
C THR A 334 9.61 6.24 -14.63
N VAL A 335 10.79 6.28 -13.99
CA VAL A 335 11.94 7.01 -14.55
C VAL A 335 12.72 6.19 -15.58
N GLN A 336 12.65 4.86 -15.53
CA GLN A 336 13.35 3.97 -16.46
C GLN A 336 12.62 3.82 -17.81
N ASN A 337 11.34 4.23 -17.89
CA ASN A 337 10.56 4.12 -19.11
C ASN A 337 10.29 5.49 -19.71
N ALA A 338 10.60 5.62 -21.00
CA ALA A 338 10.29 6.82 -21.77
C ALA A 338 8.76 6.99 -21.91
N ASP A 339 8.29 8.25 -21.94
CA ASP A 339 6.90 8.55 -22.25
C ASP A 339 6.60 8.20 -23.71
N PRO A 340 5.53 7.42 -23.99
CA PRO A 340 5.21 7.00 -25.36
C PRO A 340 4.90 8.16 -26.33
N GLN A 341 4.46 9.32 -25.82
CA GLN A 341 4.14 10.50 -26.64
C GLN A 341 5.28 11.52 -26.68
N THR A 342 6.17 11.50 -25.66
CA THR A 342 7.30 12.40 -25.55
C THR A 342 8.55 11.62 -25.14
N PRO A 343 9.17 10.87 -26.08
CA PRO A 343 10.26 9.92 -25.78
C PRO A 343 11.52 10.54 -25.14
N SER A 344 11.67 11.86 -25.19
CA SER A 344 12.74 12.60 -24.49
C SER A 344 12.50 12.76 -22.98
N MET A 345 11.32 12.42 -22.49
CA MET A 345 10.93 12.52 -21.08
C MET A 345 10.63 11.14 -20.50
N ASN A 346 10.77 11.01 -19.17
CA ASN A 346 10.22 9.84 -18.45
C ASN A 346 8.70 9.97 -18.28
N GLN A 347 8.06 8.94 -17.74
CA GLN A 347 6.60 8.87 -17.66
C GLN A 347 5.97 9.67 -16.52
N LEU A 348 6.74 10.31 -15.63
CA LEU A 348 6.18 10.98 -14.45
C LEU A 348 5.17 12.09 -14.80
N PRO A 349 5.48 13.07 -15.66
CA PRO A 349 4.53 14.13 -15.96
C PRO A 349 3.19 13.60 -16.47
N ARG A 350 3.23 12.62 -17.36
CA ARG A 350 2.02 12.01 -17.93
C ARG A 350 1.24 11.20 -16.90
N LYS A 351 1.91 10.44 -16.05
CA LYS A 351 1.26 9.69 -14.95
C LYS A 351 0.55 10.63 -13.99
N MET A 352 1.17 11.74 -13.62
CA MET A 352 0.55 12.76 -12.75
C MET A 352 -0.65 13.42 -13.45
N ALA A 353 -0.54 13.78 -14.73
CA ALA A 353 -1.65 14.31 -15.50
C ALA A 353 -2.84 13.34 -15.59
N LEU A 354 -2.56 12.05 -15.83
CA LEU A 354 -3.59 11.00 -15.86
C LEU A 354 -4.32 10.86 -14.52
N GLN A 355 -3.61 10.87 -13.40
CA GLN A 355 -4.22 10.82 -12.08
C GLN A 355 -5.12 12.05 -11.82
N ARG A 356 -4.62 13.25 -12.09
CA ARG A 356 -5.31 14.53 -11.88
C ARG A 356 -6.52 14.73 -12.81
N ALA A 357 -6.62 13.97 -13.90
CA ALA A 357 -7.78 13.97 -14.79
C ALA A 357 -9.05 13.38 -14.13
N TYR A 358 -8.90 12.61 -13.03
CA TYR A 358 -10.02 11.98 -12.32
C TYR A 358 -10.23 12.60 -10.94
N GLN A 359 -11.40 13.19 -10.70
CA GLN A 359 -11.76 13.78 -9.40
C GLN A 359 -11.82 12.76 -8.26
N THR A 360 -11.98 11.48 -8.57
CA THR A 360 -12.01 10.39 -7.62
C THR A 360 -10.63 9.97 -7.12
N ILE A 361 -9.56 10.45 -7.77
CA ILE A 361 -8.18 10.21 -7.36
C ILE A 361 -7.70 11.40 -6.55
N GLY A 362 -7.46 11.18 -5.25
CA GLY A 362 -7.04 12.21 -4.30
C GLY A 362 -5.54 12.40 -4.19
N GLY A 363 -4.73 11.66 -4.96
CA GLY A 363 -3.27 11.76 -4.92
C GLY A 363 -2.54 10.44 -5.17
N SER A 364 -1.29 10.36 -4.71
CA SER A 364 -0.41 9.21 -4.98
C SER A 364 0.52 8.88 -3.82
N CYS A 365 1.04 7.65 -3.84
CA CYS A 365 2.08 7.19 -2.92
C CYS A 365 3.27 6.61 -3.69
N GLN A 366 4.47 7.00 -3.31
CA GLN A 366 5.71 6.73 -4.05
C GLN A 366 6.46 5.54 -3.46
N TRP A 367 6.86 4.59 -4.30
CA TRP A 367 7.62 3.40 -3.92
C TRP A 367 8.93 3.28 -4.70
N PRO A 368 10.05 3.06 -4.03
CA PRO A 368 10.29 3.30 -2.59
C PRO A 368 10.62 4.77 -2.31
N ALA A 369 10.47 5.20 -1.06
CA ALA A 369 10.86 6.55 -0.63
C ALA A 369 12.33 6.86 -0.90
N SER A 370 13.24 5.88 -0.77
CA SER A 370 14.67 6.03 -1.05
C SER A 370 14.96 6.54 -2.46
N ALA A 371 14.21 6.07 -3.47
CA ALA A 371 14.40 6.52 -4.84
C ALA A 371 13.95 7.99 -5.07
N VAL A 372 12.98 8.48 -4.28
CA VAL A 372 12.62 9.91 -4.24
C VAL A 372 13.74 10.71 -3.58
N VAL A 373 14.25 10.24 -2.44
CA VAL A 373 15.37 10.89 -1.70
C VAL A 373 16.63 10.98 -2.55
N GLU A 374 16.96 9.91 -3.27
CA GLU A 374 18.09 9.85 -4.21
C GLU A 374 17.89 10.67 -5.48
N ASN A 375 16.69 11.24 -5.66
CA ASN A 375 16.29 11.98 -6.86
C ASN A 375 16.50 11.18 -8.17
N ALA A 376 16.18 9.88 -8.13
CA ALA A 376 16.35 8.98 -9.26
C ALA A 376 15.66 9.56 -10.51
N GLY A 377 16.44 9.72 -11.60
CA GLY A 377 15.93 10.28 -12.86
C GLY A 377 15.27 11.65 -12.73
N LYS A 378 15.68 12.49 -11.77
CA LYS A 378 15.10 13.80 -11.43
C LYS A 378 13.63 13.71 -10.96
N TYR A 379 13.26 12.58 -10.35
CA TYR A 379 11.89 12.34 -9.91
C TYR A 379 11.41 13.36 -8.89
N ARG A 380 12.24 13.61 -7.85
CA ARG A 380 11.93 14.57 -6.79
C ARG A 380 11.73 15.99 -7.34
N ASP A 381 12.56 16.40 -8.27
CA ASP A 381 12.51 17.76 -8.86
C ASP A 381 11.25 17.97 -9.71
N ALA A 382 10.59 16.90 -10.16
CA ALA A 382 9.45 16.92 -11.05
C ALA A 382 8.12 16.50 -10.36
N LEU A 383 8.17 16.10 -9.07
CA LEU A 383 7.01 15.70 -8.30
C LEU A 383 6.23 16.91 -7.76
#